data_6010cf88fd75b22e8693e4234e17e342
#
_entry.id   6010cf88fd75b22e8693e4234e17e342
#
_cell.length_a   1.000
_cell.length_b   1.000
_cell.length_c   1.000
_cell.angle_alpha   90.00
_cell.angle_beta   90.00
_cell.angle_gamma   90.00
#
_symmetry.space_group_name_H-M   'P 1'
#
loop_
_entity.id
_entity.type
_entity.pdbx_description
1 polymer ?
#
loop_
_entity_poly.entity_id
_entity_poly.type
_entity_poly.pdbx_seq_one_letter_code
_entity_poly.pdbx_strand_id
1 'polypeptide(L)'
;MRAHALAVLPVVLALQGCGFHPLFARAGDDAQGQQIFKTIYVEPIDGERVGYEVRNSLIDLLRGTQKTDSALYRLQVEVKQTIEGVAVQTNASITRYRYTLSATYELADMHDGKTLTKGTETTVSGYDVVASPYATLVAQQDAQRLGAHDIADRIRIDLGVFFAHHG
;
A
#
# COMPACT_ATOMS: atom_id res chain seq x y z
N MET A 1 56.98 -2.33 24.51
CA MET A 1 55.50 -2.31 24.58
C MET A 1 54.82 -1.28 23.65
N ARG A 2 55.46 -0.89 22.52
CA ARG A 2 54.87 0.12 21.58
C ARG A 2 54.59 -0.41 20.16
N ALA A 3 54.95 -1.66 19.85
CA ALA A 3 54.80 -2.24 18.50
C ALA A 3 53.43 -2.92 18.25
N HIS A 4 52.66 -3.24 19.28
CA HIS A 4 51.36 -3.95 19.14
C HIS A 4 50.16 -2.99 18.92
N ALA A 5 50.31 -1.70 19.17
CA ALA A 5 49.25 -0.72 18.96
C ALA A 5 49.07 -0.32 17.49
N LEU A 6 50.12 -0.48 16.65
CA LEU A 6 50.08 -0.11 15.22
C LEU A 6 49.43 -1.19 14.35
N ALA A 7 49.34 -2.45 14.81
CA ALA A 7 48.77 -3.56 14.04
C ALA A 7 47.25 -3.68 14.17
N VAL A 8 46.62 -3.06 15.16
CA VAL A 8 45.18 -3.11 15.40
C VAL A 8 44.40 -2.10 14.54
N LEU A 9 45.04 -0.99 14.16
CA LEU A 9 44.38 0.08 13.38
C LEU A 9 43.89 -0.36 11.98
N PRO A 10 44.67 -1.15 11.17
CA PRO A 10 44.19 -1.57 9.83
C PRO A 10 43.06 -2.62 9.88
N VAL A 11 42.92 -3.39 10.96
CA VAL A 11 41.84 -4.39 11.10
C VAL A 11 40.49 -3.73 11.34
N VAL A 12 40.43 -2.59 12.02
CA VAL A 12 39.18 -1.87 12.28
C VAL A 12 38.65 -1.18 11.00
N LEU A 13 39.54 -0.77 10.08
CA LEU A 13 39.13 -0.19 8.79
C LEU A 13 38.53 -1.21 7.81
N ALA A 14 38.89 -2.49 7.95
CA ALA A 14 38.41 -3.55 7.05
C ALA A 14 36.95 -3.97 7.33
N LEU A 15 36.38 -3.60 8.48
CA LEU A 15 34.98 -3.91 8.84
C LEU A 15 33.95 -2.88 8.32
N GLN A 16 34.38 -1.80 7.70
CA GLN A 16 33.47 -0.77 7.13
C GLN A 16 32.87 -1.15 5.77
N GLY A 17 33.27 -2.30 5.20
CA GLY A 17 32.88 -2.72 3.85
C GLY A 17 31.63 -3.63 3.74
N CYS A 18 30.93 -3.92 4.84
CA CYS A 18 29.65 -4.62 4.73
C CYS A 18 28.58 -3.61 4.32
N GLY A 19 28.45 -3.40 3.02
CA GLY A 19 27.29 -2.74 2.41
C GLY A 19 26.02 -3.53 2.71
N PHE A 20 25.44 -3.35 3.89
CA PHE A 20 24.10 -3.79 4.21
C PHE A 20 23.13 -2.93 3.39
N HIS A 21 22.77 -3.39 2.20
CA HIS A 21 21.55 -2.93 1.55
C HIS A 21 20.39 -3.59 2.31
N PRO A 22 19.53 -2.82 2.99
CA PRO A 22 18.37 -3.40 3.64
C PRO A 22 17.49 -4.06 2.57
N LEU A 23 17.38 -5.39 2.62
CA LEU A 23 16.49 -6.18 1.74
C LEU A 23 15.01 -5.73 1.83
N PHE A 24 14.69 -4.90 2.81
CA PHE A 24 13.37 -4.33 3.09
C PHE A 24 13.31 -2.81 2.84
N ALA A 25 14.26 -2.22 2.11
CA ALA A 25 14.02 -0.90 1.56
C ALA A 25 12.82 -1.05 0.60
N ARG A 26 11.68 -0.47 0.98
CA ARG A 26 10.48 -0.50 0.15
C ARG A 26 10.83 0.09 -1.21
N ALA A 27 10.47 -0.62 -2.27
CA ALA A 27 10.64 -0.10 -3.63
C ALA A 27 10.01 1.31 -3.70
N GLY A 28 10.80 2.31 -4.11
CA GLY A 28 10.38 3.71 -4.14
C GLY A 28 10.66 4.53 -2.87
N ASP A 29 11.34 3.99 -1.84
CA ASP A 29 11.75 4.77 -0.65
C ASP A 29 13.05 5.57 -0.87
N ASP A 30 13.70 5.44 -2.01
CA ASP A 30 14.77 6.32 -2.46
C ASP A 30 14.23 7.75 -2.73
N ALA A 31 15.10 8.74 -2.63
CA ALA A 31 14.71 10.15 -2.79
C ALA A 31 14.06 10.43 -4.16
N GLN A 32 14.41 9.71 -5.20
CA GLN A 32 13.87 9.82 -6.55
C GLN A 32 12.45 9.23 -6.64
N GLY A 33 12.22 8.03 -6.11
CA GLY A 33 10.90 7.40 -6.08
C GLY A 33 9.89 8.22 -5.27
N GLN A 34 10.32 8.79 -4.14
CA GLN A 34 9.46 9.69 -3.35
C GLN A 34 9.11 10.99 -4.08
N GLN A 35 9.97 11.52 -4.94
CA GLN A 35 9.66 12.71 -5.74
C GLN A 35 8.64 12.39 -6.84
N ILE A 36 8.76 11.25 -7.50
CA ILE A 36 7.83 10.81 -8.56
C ILE A 36 6.43 10.61 -7.97
N PHE A 37 6.31 9.94 -6.83
CA PHE A 37 5.01 9.71 -6.18
C PHE A 37 4.24 11.00 -5.89
N LYS A 38 4.93 12.10 -5.58
CA LYS A 38 4.30 13.41 -5.35
C LYS A 38 3.65 14.00 -6.60
N THR A 39 4.00 13.53 -7.78
CA THR A 39 3.42 13.99 -9.05
C THR A 39 2.23 13.15 -9.51
N ILE A 40 1.81 12.15 -8.71
CA ILE A 40 0.65 11.32 -9.00
C ILE A 40 -0.61 11.97 -8.42
N TYR A 41 -1.59 12.23 -9.28
CA TYR A 41 -2.93 12.61 -8.87
C TYR A 41 -3.80 11.37 -8.74
N VAL A 42 -4.40 11.16 -7.58
CA VAL A 42 -5.34 10.06 -7.33
C VAL A 42 -6.75 10.55 -7.59
N GLU A 43 -7.41 9.99 -8.59
CA GLU A 43 -8.81 10.31 -8.91
C GLU A 43 -9.76 9.97 -7.74
N PRO A 44 -10.94 10.61 -7.70
CA PRO A 44 -12.02 10.13 -6.84
C PRO A 44 -12.33 8.65 -7.12
N ILE A 45 -12.45 7.85 -6.06
CA ILE A 45 -12.74 6.42 -6.16
C ILE A 45 -14.18 6.20 -5.73
N ASP A 46 -14.99 5.63 -6.62
CA ASP A 46 -16.34 5.19 -6.29
C ASP A 46 -16.30 3.97 -5.36
N GLY A 47 -17.37 3.71 -4.62
CA GLY A 47 -17.44 2.59 -3.68
C GLY A 47 -17.72 3.02 -2.24
N GLU A 48 -18.47 4.11 -2.09
CA GLU A 48 -18.91 4.63 -0.78
C GLU A 48 -17.72 4.86 0.18
N ARG A 49 -17.88 4.42 1.44
CA ARG A 49 -16.85 4.56 2.47
C ARG A 49 -15.51 3.91 2.07
N VAL A 50 -15.55 2.73 1.46
CA VAL A 50 -14.31 1.98 1.14
C VAL A 50 -13.52 2.66 0.04
N GLY A 51 -14.18 3.21 -0.99
CA GLY A 51 -13.51 4.00 -2.03
C GLY A 51 -12.82 5.23 -1.43
N TYR A 52 -13.48 5.91 -0.50
CA TYR A 52 -12.90 7.05 0.22
C TYR A 52 -11.66 6.65 1.06
N GLU A 53 -11.74 5.53 1.82
CA GLU A 53 -10.62 5.03 2.64
C GLU A 53 -9.42 4.62 1.78
N VAL A 54 -9.65 3.92 0.65
CA VAL A 54 -8.58 3.56 -0.30
C VAL A 54 -7.93 4.80 -0.88
N ARG A 55 -8.74 5.78 -1.32
CA ARG A 55 -8.23 7.02 -1.89
C ARG A 55 -7.37 7.80 -0.89
N ASN A 56 -7.83 7.98 0.33
CA ASN A 56 -7.07 8.69 1.36
C ASN A 56 -5.77 7.97 1.70
N SER A 57 -5.81 6.64 1.86
CA SER A 57 -4.62 5.83 2.10
C SER A 57 -3.59 5.97 0.96
N LEU A 58 -4.04 5.98 -0.30
CA LEU A 58 -3.18 6.20 -1.46
C LEU A 58 -2.55 7.60 -1.44
N ILE A 59 -3.33 8.63 -1.18
CA ILE A 59 -2.83 10.02 -1.10
C ILE A 59 -1.76 10.14 -0.01
N ASP A 60 -2.02 9.57 1.17
CA ASP A 60 -1.08 9.62 2.29
C ASP A 60 0.21 8.85 2.00
N LEU A 61 0.11 7.65 1.44
CA LEU A 61 1.26 6.80 1.13
C LEU A 61 2.11 7.31 -0.03
N LEU A 62 1.48 7.84 -1.06
CA LEU A 62 2.16 8.42 -2.22
C LEU A 62 2.64 9.84 -1.95
N ARG A 63 2.11 10.50 -0.90
CA ARG A 63 2.24 11.94 -0.68
C ARG A 63 1.87 12.73 -1.95
N GLY A 64 0.88 12.19 -2.66
CA GLY A 64 0.48 12.63 -3.98
C GLY A 64 -0.10 14.04 -3.98
N THR A 65 -0.05 14.67 -5.14
CA THR A 65 -0.66 15.99 -5.31
C THR A 65 -2.18 15.87 -5.32
N GLN A 66 -2.83 16.82 -4.65
CA GLN A 66 -4.28 17.02 -4.75
C GLN A 66 -4.65 17.96 -5.92
N LYS A 67 -3.65 18.54 -6.59
CA LYS A 67 -3.85 19.51 -7.67
C LYS A 67 -3.54 18.86 -9.02
N THR A 68 -4.51 18.83 -9.88
CA THR A 68 -4.39 18.32 -11.24
C THR A 68 -3.35 19.07 -12.06
N ASP A 69 -3.25 20.39 -11.86
CA ASP A 69 -2.35 21.26 -12.64
C ASP A 69 -0.86 20.99 -12.42
N SER A 70 -0.49 20.33 -11.31
CA SER A 70 0.90 19.99 -10.97
C SER A 70 1.19 18.48 -11.09
N ALA A 71 0.21 17.69 -11.51
CA ALA A 71 0.35 16.27 -11.66
C ALA A 71 0.96 15.92 -13.03
N LEU A 72 1.85 14.93 -13.03
CA LEU A 72 2.37 14.33 -14.26
C LEU A 72 1.64 13.02 -14.59
N TYR A 73 1.13 12.35 -13.58
CA TYR A 73 0.46 11.07 -13.70
C TYR A 73 -0.90 11.10 -13.04
N ARG A 74 -1.80 10.31 -13.60
CA ARG A 74 -3.16 10.10 -13.08
C ARG A 74 -3.31 8.64 -12.69
N LEU A 75 -3.70 8.40 -11.45
CA LEU A 75 -4.02 7.07 -10.93
C LEU A 75 -5.53 6.93 -10.79
N GLN A 76 -6.11 6.06 -11.59
CA GLN A 76 -7.51 5.65 -11.52
C GLN A 76 -7.59 4.31 -10.79
N VAL A 77 -8.55 4.16 -9.89
CA VAL A 77 -8.74 2.91 -9.12
C VAL A 77 -10.22 2.60 -9.04
N GLU A 78 -10.57 1.35 -9.29
CA GLU A 78 -11.90 0.79 -9.09
C GLU A 78 -11.85 -0.23 -7.96
N VAL A 79 -12.78 -0.15 -7.01
CA VAL A 79 -12.84 -1.06 -5.86
C VAL A 79 -14.07 -1.94 -5.89
N LYS A 80 -13.89 -3.20 -5.49
CA LYS A 80 -14.96 -4.18 -5.31
C LYS A 80 -14.80 -4.86 -3.97
N GLN A 81 -15.87 -4.88 -3.17
CA GLN A 81 -15.88 -5.57 -1.88
C GLN A 81 -16.88 -6.72 -1.87
N THR A 82 -16.55 -7.78 -1.12
CA THR A 82 -17.43 -8.93 -0.89
C THR A 82 -17.36 -9.31 0.58
N ILE A 83 -18.52 -9.60 1.17
CA ILE A 83 -18.66 -10.04 2.56
C ILE A 83 -19.36 -11.39 2.56
N GLU A 84 -18.73 -12.42 3.11
CA GLU A 84 -19.24 -13.79 3.15
C GLU A 84 -19.21 -14.34 4.56
N GLY A 85 -20.32 -14.98 4.99
CA GLY A 85 -20.35 -15.73 6.24
C GLY A 85 -19.54 -17.03 6.11
N VAL A 86 -18.54 -17.22 6.96
CA VAL A 86 -17.60 -18.36 6.85
C VAL A 86 -17.65 -19.33 8.04
N ALA A 87 -18.27 -18.92 9.15
CA ALA A 87 -18.48 -19.79 10.30
C ALA A 87 -19.93 -19.73 10.73
N VAL A 88 -20.57 -20.89 10.80
CA VAL A 88 -21.99 -21.04 11.14
C VAL A 88 -22.10 -22.02 12.31
N GLN A 89 -22.79 -21.61 13.36
CA GLN A 89 -23.09 -22.48 14.50
C GLN A 89 -24.22 -23.46 14.18
N THR A 90 -24.41 -24.47 15.04
CA THR A 90 -25.47 -25.49 14.93
C THR A 90 -26.89 -24.91 14.87
N ASN A 91 -27.10 -23.69 15.40
CA ASN A 91 -28.36 -22.95 15.32
C ASN A 91 -28.49 -22.08 14.05
N ALA A 92 -27.64 -22.30 13.02
CA ALA A 92 -27.57 -21.54 11.77
C ALA A 92 -27.17 -20.06 11.92
N SER A 93 -26.58 -19.65 13.05
CA SER A 93 -26.07 -18.29 13.24
C SER A 93 -24.69 -18.15 12.62
N ILE A 94 -24.46 -17.08 11.85
CA ILE A 94 -23.13 -16.70 11.36
C ILE A 94 -22.36 -16.08 12.51
N THR A 95 -21.15 -16.58 12.77
CA THR A 95 -20.29 -16.10 13.85
C THR A 95 -19.03 -15.40 13.35
N ARG A 96 -18.71 -15.52 12.05
CA ARG A 96 -17.56 -14.87 11.42
C ARG A 96 -17.85 -14.53 9.98
N TYR A 97 -17.42 -13.36 9.57
CA TYR A 97 -17.43 -12.92 8.17
C TYR A 97 -16.01 -12.88 7.59
N ARG A 98 -15.90 -13.27 6.33
CA ARG A 98 -14.75 -12.97 5.47
C ARG A 98 -15.06 -11.70 4.70
N TYR A 99 -14.17 -10.75 4.79
CA TYR A 99 -14.18 -9.52 4.00
C TYR A 99 -13.08 -9.60 2.95
N THR A 100 -13.45 -9.50 1.68
CA THR A 100 -12.53 -9.45 0.55
C THR A 100 -12.67 -8.08 -0.11
N LEU A 101 -11.56 -7.37 -0.27
CA LEU A 101 -11.47 -6.13 -1.01
C LEU A 101 -10.51 -6.34 -2.18
N SER A 102 -10.96 -5.99 -3.40
CA SER A 102 -10.17 -6.01 -4.62
C SER A 102 -10.16 -4.62 -5.22
N ALA A 103 -8.98 -4.16 -5.68
CA ALA A 103 -8.82 -2.89 -6.37
C ALA A 103 -8.10 -3.11 -7.70
N THR A 104 -8.72 -2.70 -8.79
CA THR A 104 -8.09 -2.61 -10.10
C THR A 104 -7.61 -1.20 -10.31
N TYR A 105 -6.34 -1.02 -10.68
CA TYR A 105 -5.76 0.31 -10.86
C TYR A 105 -5.14 0.46 -12.25
N GLU A 106 -5.11 1.71 -12.71
CA GLU A 106 -4.46 2.14 -13.94
C GLU A 106 -3.73 3.46 -13.71
N LEU A 107 -2.44 3.49 -14.08
CA LEU A 107 -1.61 4.69 -14.09
C LEU A 107 -1.49 5.19 -15.52
N ALA A 108 -1.87 6.43 -15.76
CA ALA A 108 -1.75 7.07 -17.08
C ALA A 108 -0.90 8.34 -17.00
N ASP A 109 -0.17 8.62 -18.07
CA ASP A 109 0.50 9.89 -18.29
C ASP A 109 -0.53 10.99 -18.58
N MET A 110 -0.40 12.14 -17.94
CA MET A 110 -1.36 13.24 -18.14
C MET A 110 -1.08 14.08 -19.40
N HIS A 111 0.09 13.93 -20.01
CA HIS A 111 0.46 14.68 -21.20
C HIS A 111 -0.21 14.09 -22.47
N ASP A 112 -0.15 12.78 -22.64
CA ASP A 112 -0.66 12.09 -23.81
C ASP A 112 -1.83 11.12 -23.52
N GLY A 113 -2.19 10.95 -22.25
CA GLY A 113 -3.26 10.07 -21.81
C GLY A 113 -2.96 8.58 -21.92
N LYS A 114 -1.70 8.22 -22.19
CA LYS A 114 -1.30 6.82 -22.39
C LYS A 114 -1.25 6.08 -21.05
N THR A 115 -1.84 4.89 -21.03
CA THR A 115 -1.69 3.96 -19.91
C THR A 115 -0.26 3.47 -19.82
N LEU A 116 0.37 3.69 -18.68
CA LEU A 116 1.74 3.29 -18.38
C LEU A 116 1.80 1.91 -17.72
N THR A 117 0.94 1.66 -16.75
CA THR A 117 0.80 0.36 -16.09
C THR A 117 -0.60 0.19 -15.52
N LYS A 118 -1.00 -1.06 -15.33
CA LYS A 118 -2.26 -1.44 -14.68
C LYS A 118 -2.08 -2.74 -13.92
N GLY A 119 -2.89 -2.94 -12.89
CA GLY A 119 -2.87 -4.15 -12.09
C GLY A 119 -4.13 -4.34 -11.26
N THR A 120 -4.18 -5.42 -10.54
CA THR A 120 -5.27 -5.73 -9.60
C THR A 120 -4.69 -6.29 -8.33
N GLU A 121 -5.01 -5.65 -7.21
CA GLU A 121 -4.64 -6.08 -5.88
C GLU A 121 -5.84 -6.58 -5.10
N THR A 122 -5.63 -7.59 -4.26
CA THR A 122 -6.69 -8.16 -3.44
C THR A 122 -6.20 -8.41 -2.03
N THR A 123 -7.01 -8.02 -1.05
CA THR A 123 -6.79 -8.35 0.36
C THR A 123 -7.98 -9.09 0.93
N VAL A 124 -7.71 -9.96 1.90
CA VAL A 124 -8.73 -10.75 2.60
C VAL A 124 -8.51 -10.59 4.09
N SER A 125 -9.56 -10.20 4.79
CA SER A 125 -9.59 -10.11 6.24
C SER A 125 -10.82 -10.78 6.80
N GLY A 126 -10.96 -10.86 8.12
CA GLY A 126 -12.16 -11.40 8.75
C GLY A 126 -12.51 -10.61 9.99
N TYR A 127 -13.79 -10.63 10.34
CA TYR A 127 -14.28 -10.10 11.60
C TYR A 127 -15.34 -11.00 12.22
N ASP A 128 -15.41 -11.02 13.55
CA ASP A 128 -16.33 -11.86 14.29
C ASP A 128 -17.65 -11.12 14.55
N VAL A 129 -18.75 -11.87 14.54
CA VAL A 129 -20.06 -11.40 14.99
C VAL A 129 -20.13 -11.60 16.48
N VAL A 130 -20.30 -10.53 17.23
CA VAL A 130 -20.46 -10.55 18.68
C VAL A 130 -21.90 -10.19 19.07
N ALA A 131 -22.27 -10.44 20.33
CA ALA A 131 -23.61 -10.20 20.82
C ALA A 131 -24.08 -8.73 20.68
N SER A 132 -23.16 -7.77 20.62
CA SER A 132 -23.45 -6.36 20.41
C SER A 132 -23.45 -6.02 18.90
N PRO A 133 -24.58 -5.61 18.31
CA PRO A 133 -24.63 -5.16 16.91
C PRO A 133 -23.68 -3.99 16.61
N TYR A 134 -23.53 -3.07 17.56
CA TYR A 134 -22.61 -1.95 17.44
C TYR A 134 -21.15 -2.42 17.36
N ALA A 135 -20.74 -3.36 18.22
CA ALA A 135 -19.38 -3.88 18.18
C ALA A 135 -19.09 -4.65 16.89
N THR A 136 -20.08 -5.38 16.35
CA THR A 136 -19.95 -6.03 15.03
C THR A 136 -19.78 -5.00 13.90
N LEU A 137 -20.54 -3.89 13.94
CA LEU A 137 -20.40 -2.80 12.96
C LEU A 137 -18.99 -2.17 13.02
N VAL A 138 -18.49 -1.89 14.23
CA VAL A 138 -17.12 -1.36 14.41
C VAL A 138 -16.08 -2.32 13.87
N ALA A 139 -16.19 -3.62 14.15
CA ALA A 139 -15.28 -4.64 13.64
C ALA A 139 -15.30 -4.72 12.10
N GLN A 140 -16.47 -4.60 11.48
CA GLN A 140 -16.59 -4.50 10.01
C GLN A 140 -15.89 -3.27 9.47
N GLN A 141 -16.10 -2.10 10.09
CA GLN A 141 -15.46 -0.85 9.67
C GLN A 141 -13.95 -0.89 9.81
N ASP A 142 -13.43 -1.52 10.86
CA ASP A 142 -12.00 -1.73 11.05
C ASP A 142 -11.42 -2.66 9.99
N ALA A 143 -12.11 -3.75 9.64
CA ALA A 143 -11.69 -4.65 8.57
C ALA A 143 -11.64 -3.91 7.21
N GLN A 144 -12.61 -3.04 6.93
CA GLN A 144 -12.62 -2.20 5.72
C GLN A 144 -11.44 -1.23 5.70
N ARG A 145 -11.18 -0.51 6.80
CA ARG A 145 -10.09 0.46 6.91
C ARG A 145 -8.72 -0.21 6.77
N LEU A 146 -8.51 -1.35 7.44
CA LEU A 146 -7.26 -2.11 7.34
C LEU A 146 -7.06 -2.65 5.92
N GLY A 147 -8.12 -3.19 5.30
CA GLY A 147 -8.06 -3.66 3.90
C GLY A 147 -7.75 -2.54 2.91
N ALA A 148 -8.33 -1.36 3.11
CA ALA A 148 -8.07 -0.19 2.28
C ALA A 148 -6.59 0.25 2.35
N HIS A 149 -6.02 0.26 3.57
CA HIS A 149 -4.61 0.59 3.76
C HIS A 149 -3.67 -0.46 3.14
N ASP A 150 -3.95 -1.76 3.34
CA ASP A 150 -3.15 -2.85 2.77
C ASP A 150 -3.16 -2.81 1.22
N ILE A 151 -4.30 -2.58 0.60
CA ILE A 151 -4.41 -2.41 -0.86
C ILE A 151 -3.62 -1.19 -1.34
N ALA A 152 -3.73 -0.07 -0.65
CA ALA A 152 -3.01 1.14 -1.02
C ALA A 152 -1.47 0.96 -0.93
N ASP A 153 -0.99 0.24 0.09
CA ASP A 153 0.45 -0.08 0.21
C ASP A 153 0.92 -1.01 -0.91
N ARG A 154 0.12 -2.02 -1.30
CA ARG A 154 0.42 -2.92 -2.43
C ARG A 154 0.49 -2.15 -3.75
N ILE A 155 -0.49 -1.31 -4.05
CA ILE A 155 -0.48 -0.45 -5.25
C ILE A 155 0.76 0.46 -5.24
N ARG A 156 1.11 1.06 -4.10
CA ARG A 156 2.32 1.87 -3.97
C ARG A 156 3.58 1.07 -4.29
N ILE A 157 3.68 -0.18 -3.81
CA ILE A 157 4.81 -1.06 -4.09
C ILE A 157 4.90 -1.35 -5.59
N ASP A 158 3.81 -1.69 -6.24
CA ASP A 158 3.76 -1.98 -7.67
C ASP A 158 4.17 -0.77 -8.52
N LEU A 159 3.67 0.42 -8.17
CA LEU A 159 4.08 1.66 -8.81
C LEU A 159 5.57 1.95 -8.59
N GLY A 160 6.10 1.66 -7.41
CA GLY A 160 7.52 1.78 -7.11
C GLY A 160 8.37 0.85 -7.97
N VAL A 161 7.96 -0.39 -8.15
CA VAL A 161 8.61 -1.36 -9.04
C VAL A 161 8.55 -0.90 -10.49
N PHE A 162 7.39 -0.39 -10.93
CA PHE A 162 7.23 0.15 -12.28
C PHE A 162 8.21 1.29 -12.55
N PHE A 163 8.27 2.31 -11.69
CA PHE A 163 9.16 3.45 -11.87
C PHE A 163 10.65 3.10 -11.74
N ALA A 164 11.00 2.11 -10.93
CA ALA A 164 12.37 1.63 -10.82
C ALA A 164 12.90 0.96 -12.12
N HIS A 165 11.99 0.47 -12.99
CA HIS A 165 12.36 -0.18 -14.25
C HIS A 165 12.21 0.73 -15.49
N HIS A 166 11.50 1.86 -15.37
CA HIS A 166 11.14 2.72 -16.51
C HIS A 166 11.50 4.20 -16.29
N GLY A 167 12.13 4.52 -15.14
CA GLY A 167 12.55 5.87 -14.76
C GLY A 167 14.01 6.18 -15.04
#